data_37800f8449563a7bb943df94defa2a05
#
_entry.id   37800f8449563a7bb943df94defa2a05
#
_cell.length_a   1.000
_cell.length_b   1.000
_cell.length_c   1.000
_cell.angle_alpha   90.00
_cell.angle_beta   90.00
_cell.angle_gamma   90.00
#
_symmetry.space_group_name_H-M   'P 1'
#
loop_
_entity.id
_entity.type
_entity.pdbx_description
1 polymer ?
#
loop_
_entity_poly.entity_id
_entity_poly.type
_entity_poly.pdbx_seq_one_letter_code
_entity_poly.pdbx_strand_id
1 'polypeptide(L)'
;MWGVFFMLKNKSQKVTDVYEAFILDRKSRRFKSGTLQTYKDRILPFVNWCDSNTVFCLSDITPTVIRTYLTQLQDKNLASQTIHGIAIAIQSFFNWLVKEELLKESPMRKVAIPKADKKILPAFTQEDITKLLKNTNTERDEAIILFLLDSGARATELLNLTGGDIDMKTGIVTIRQGKGSKDRIVYIGNKTRKQLLRYYMERGTPKENEKVWLSETKGTPLTNTGLSQFLKKLGIKIDVKNCSPHTFRRTFALNSLRNGMSIYHLQRLMGHEDITVLKQYLALSQNDLQAAHVQHGVVDNL
;
A
#
# COMPACT_ATOMS: atom_id res chain seq x y z
N MET A 1 -30.91 -9.39 -15.42
CA MET A 1 -29.84 -8.37 -15.49
C MET A 1 -30.28 -7.03 -16.10
N TRP A 2 -31.26 -6.99 -16.97
CA TRP A 2 -31.83 -5.77 -17.60
C TRP A 2 -32.74 -4.95 -16.66
N GLY A 3 -33.38 -5.55 -15.66
CA GLY A 3 -34.32 -4.89 -14.75
C GLY A 3 -33.70 -3.86 -13.80
N VAL A 4 -32.48 -4.03 -13.36
CA VAL A 4 -31.79 -3.08 -12.45
C VAL A 4 -31.40 -1.80 -13.20
N PHE A 5 -30.96 -1.91 -14.45
CA PHE A 5 -30.60 -0.75 -15.29
C PHE A 5 -31.80 0.09 -15.72
N PHE A 6 -32.97 -0.52 -15.88
CA PHE A 6 -34.20 0.19 -16.27
C PHE A 6 -34.85 0.96 -15.10
N MET A 7 -34.67 0.47 -13.86
CA MET A 7 -35.11 1.18 -12.64
C MET A 7 -34.29 2.46 -12.35
N LEU A 8 -33.06 2.55 -12.82
CA LEU A 8 -32.15 3.66 -12.53
C LEU A 8 -32.42 4.95 -13.32
N LYS A 9 -33.32 4.95 -14.32
CA LYS A 9 -33.66 6.16 -15.11
C LYS A 9 -34.81 7.02 -14.55
N ASN A 10 -35.41 6.62 -13.44
CA ASN A 10 -36.50 7.41 -12.82
C ASN A 10 -35.97 8.41 -11.78
N LYS A 11 -36.60 9.60 -11.71
CA LYS A 11 -36.20 10.80 -10.96
C LYS A 11 -35.96 10.65 -9.43
N SER A 12 -36.20 9.48 -8.86
CA SER A 12 -36.13 9.22 -7.42
C SER A 12 -35.19 8.05 -7.15
N GLN A 13 -33.91 8.17 -7.55
CA GLN A 13 -32.92 7.10 -7.27
C GLN A 13 -32.39 7.25 -5.85
N LYS A 14 -32.65 6.22 -5.03
CA LYS A 14 -32.09 6.16 -3.68
C LYS A 14 -30.56 6.06 -3.74
N VAL A 15 -29.89 6.79 -2.87
CA VAL A 15 -28.41 6.80 -2.78
C VAL A 15 -27.86 5.40 -2.52
N THR A 16 -28.58 4.61 -1.71
CA THR A 16 -28.22 3.20 -1.40
C THR A 16 -28.20 2.31 -2.64
N ASP A 17 -29.25 2.37 -3.47
CA ASP A 17 -29.39 1.50 -4.64
C ASP A 17 -28.32 1.81 -5.69
N VAL A 18 -28.01 3.10 -5.84
CA VAL A 18 -27.01 3.59 -6.78
C VAL A 18 -25.59 3.25 -6.29
N TYR A 19 -25.38 3.27 -4.99
CA TYR A 19 -24.12 2.80 -4.41
C TYR A 19 -23.90 1.30 -4.67
N GLU A 20 -24.92 0.47 -4.52
CA GLU A 20 -24.83 -0.96 -4.85
C GLU A 20 -24.52 -1.19 -6.33
N ALA A 21 -25.16 -0.43 -7.22
CA ALA A 21 -24.86 -0.47 -8.65
C ALA A 21 -23.41 -0.07 -8.96
N PHE A 22 -22.87 0.95 -8.27
CA PHE A 22 -21.47 1.34 -8.38
C PHE A 22 -20.54 0.19 -7.98
N ILE A 23 -20.78 -0.45 -6.85
CA ILE A 23 -19.96 -1.59 -6.41
C ILE A 23 -20.04 -2.76 -7.39
N LEU A 24 -21.25 -3.02 -7.94
CA LEU A 24 -21.45 -4.05 -8.95
C LEU A 24 -20.66 -3.74 -10.24
N ASP A 25 -20.69 -2.50 -10.73
CA ASP A 25 -19.88 -2.07 -11.88
C ASP A 25 -18.40 -2.29 -11.65
N ARG A 26 -17.87 -1.89 -10.49
CA ARG A 26 -16.46 -2.11 -10.14
C ARG A 26 -16.11 -3.59 -10.09
N LYS A 27 -17.01 -4.42 -9.57
CA LYS A 27 -16.84 -5.88 -9.52
C LYS A 27 -16.86 -6.49 -10.92
N SER A 28 -17.78 -6.07 -11.80
CA SER A 28 -17.86 -6.53 -13.19
C SER A 28 -16.61 -6.20 -14.00
N ARG A 29 -15.98 -5.05 -13.73
CA ARG A 29 -14.68 -4.63 -14.30
C ARG A 29 -13.48 -5.33 -13.65
N ARG A 30 -13.69 -6.32 -12.79
CA ARG A 30 -12.66 -7.12 -12.13
C ARG A 30 -11.67 -6.29 -11.31
N PHE A 31 -12.14 -5.26 -10.62
CA PHE A 31 -11.30 -4.56 -9.64
C PHE A 31 -10.84 -5.53 -8.55
N LYS A 32 -9.61 -5.35 -8.07
CA LYS A 32 -9.03 -6.18 -7.00
C LYS A 32 -9.90 -6.07 -5.73
N SER A 33 -10.02 -7.16 -4.98
CA SER A 33 -10.82 -7.20 -3.75
C SER A 33 -10.47 -6.11 -2.75
N GLY A 34 -9.18 -5.77 -2.59
CA GLY A 34 -8.72 -4.66 -1.74
C GLY A 34 -9.22 -3.29 -2.20
N THR A 35 -9.32 -3.04 -3.52
CA THR A 35 -9.88 -1.80 -4.06
C THR A 35 -11.39 -1.72 -3.80
N LEU A 36 -12.11 -2.83 -3.99
CA LEU A 36 -13.53 -2.91 -3.69
C LEU A 36 -13.79 -2.67 -2.20
N GLN A 37 -12.97 -3.25 -1.33
CA GLN A 37 -13.08 -3.00 0.11
C GLN A 37 -12.79 -1.54 0.46
N THR A 38 -11.79 -0.92 -0.17
CA THR A 38 -11.50 0.52 0.02
C THR A 38 -12.69 1.40 -0.37
N TYR A 39 -13.37 1.10 -1.48
CA TYR A 39 -14.60 1.84 -1.85
C TYR A 39 -15.71 1.64 -0.83
N LYS A 40 -15.90 0.41 -0.35
CA LYS A 40 -16.89 0.12 0.70
C LYS A 40 -16.59 0.91 1.97
N ASP A 41 -15.36 0.82 2.47
CA ASP A 41 -14.95 1.46 3.73
C ASP A 41 -15.06 3.00 3.67
N ARG A 42 -14.93 3.60 2.47
CA ARG A 42 -14.90 5.05 2.31
C ARG A 42 -16.21 5.66 1.83
N ILE A 43 -17.00 4.95 1.03
CA ILE A 43 -18.24 5.49 0.45
C ILE A 43 -19.46 5.09 1.27
N LEU A 44 -19.52 3.83 1.75
CA LEU A 44 -20.68 3.37 2.52
C LEU A 44 -20.96 4.21 3.77
N PRO A 45 -19.98 4.69 4.55
CA PRO A 45 -20.25 5.61 5.65
C PRO A 45 -20.92 6.91 5.22
N PHE A 46 -20.59 7.43 4.02
CA PHE A 46 -21.24 8.61 3.45
C PHE A 46 -22.70 8.30 3.06
N VAL A 47 -22.94 7.16 2.44
CA VAL A 47 -24.28 6.70 2.05
C VAL A 47 -25.18 6.55 3.30
N ASN A 48 -24.67 5.89 4.35
CA ASN A 48 -25.38 5.74 5.62
C ASN A 48 -25.64 7.08 6.31
N TRP A 49 -24.68 8.00 6.22
CA TRP A 49 -24.83 9.35 6.75
C TRP A 49 -25.93 10.12 5.99
N CYS A 50 -26.01 10.01 4.67
CA CYS A 50 -27.08 10.59 3.87
C CYS A 50 -28.45 10.08 4.33
N ASP A 51 -28.59 8.76 4.49
CA ASP A 51 -29.84 8.15 4.97
C ASP A 51 -30.23 8.69 6.37
N SER A 52 -29.27 8.74 7.30
CA SER A 52 -29.48 9.26 8.66
C SER A 52 -29.79 10.77 8.71
N ASN A 53 -29.50 11.52 7.65
CA ASN A 53 -29.77 12.98 7.56
C ASN A 53 -30.88 13.31 6.55
N THR A 54 -31.77 12.36 6.24
CA THR A 54 -32.91 12.51 5.34
C THR A 54 -32.58 12.89 3.90
N VAL A 55 -31.35 12.57 3.46
CA VAL A 55 -30.87 12.76 2.08
C VAL A 55 -31.01 11.43 1.35
N PHE A 56 -32.20 11.12 0.87
CA PHE A 56 -32.50 9.80 0.33
C PHE A 56 -32.21 9.68 -1.17
N CYS A 57 -32.34 10.77 -1.91
CA CYS A 57 -32.22 10.76 -3.36
C CYS A 57 -30.94 11.43 -3.85
N LEU A 58 -30.44 11.00 -5.01
CA LEU A 58 -29.25 11.61 -5.64
C LEU A 58 -29.44 13.11 -5.90
N SER A 59 -30.67 13.54 -6.22
CA SER A 59 -31.05 14.96 -6.44
C SER A 59 -30.80 15.83 -5.21
N ASP A 60 -30.88 15.26 -4.03
CA ASP A 60 -30.75 15.96 -2.76
C ASP A 60 -29.30 16.18 -2.35
N ILE A 61 -28.36 15.47 -2.98
CA ILE A 61 -26.95 15.60 -2.70
C ILE A 61 -26.36 16.82 -3.39
N THR A 62 -26.38 17.93 -2.69
CA THR A 62 -25.77 19.19 -3.12
C THR A 62 -24.30 19.28 -2.70
N PRO A 63 -23.50 20.21 -3.26
CA PRO A 63 -22.15 20.50 -2.75
C PRO A 63 -22.12 20.83 -1.26
N THR A 64 -23.18 21.45 -0.73
CA THR A 64 -23.30 21.77 0.70
C THR A 64 -23.44 20.51 1.55
N VAL A 65 -24.26 19.56 1.15
CA VAL A 65 -24.40 18.25 1.82
C VAL A 65 -23.05 17.55 1.95
N ILE A 66 -22.28 17.53 0.87
CA ILE A 66 -20.94 16.89 0.89
C ILE A 66 -19.98 17.66 1.82
N ARG A 67 -19.98 19.00 1.78
CA ARG A 67 -19.15 19.81 2.69
C ARG A 67 -19.53 19.56 4.15
N THR A 68 -20.81 19.52 4.48
CA THR A 68 -21.29 19.21 5.83
C THR A 68 -20.77 17.85 6.31
N TYR A 69 -20.84 16.81 5.47
CA TYR A 69 -20.29 15.50 5.80
C TYR A 69 -18.78 15.57 6.06
N LEU A 70 -18.01 16.20 5.17
CA LEU A 70 -16.56 16.31 5.31
C LEU A 70 -16.14 17.13 6.54
N THR A 71 -16.88 18.18 6.89
CA THR A 71 -16.67 18.97 8.11
C THR A 71 -16.91 18.11 9.37
N GLN A 72 -17.99 17.34 9.41
CA GLN A 72 -18.25 16.43 10.53
C GLN A 72 -17.15 15.37 10.71
N LEU A 73 -16.50 14.92 9.63
CA LEU A 73 -15.35 14.05 9.74
C LEU A 73 -14.13 14.76 10.38
N GLN A 74 -13.96 16.06 10.12
CA GLN A 74 -12.93 16.89 10.77
C GLN A 74 -13.24 17.06 12.27
N ASP A 75 -14.50 17.36 12.62
CA ASP A 75 -14.95 17.50 14.01
C ASP A 75 -14.75 16.20 14.82
N LYS A 76 -14.83 15.05 14.18
CA LYS A 76 -14.49 13.74 14.76
C LYS A 76 -12.96 13.49 14.87
N ASN A 77 -12.12 14.47 14.58
CA ASN A 77 -10.65 14.39 14.63
C ASN A 77 -10.05 13.25 13.77
N LEU A 78 -10.68 12.91 12.64
CA LEU A 78 -10.07 11.97 11.71
C LEU A 78 -8.81 12.60 11.09
N ALA A 79 -7.79 11.77 10.86
CA ALA A 79 -6.55 12.22 10.22
C ALA A 79 -6.84 12.83 8.82
N SER A 80 -6.18 13.95 8.49
CA SER A 80 -6.34 14.68 7.22
C SER A 80 -6.19 13.76 5.99
N GLN A 81 -5.25 12.80 6.05
CA GLN A 81 -5.06 11.79 5.01
C GLN A 81 -6.28 10.87 4.85
N THR A 82 -6.97 10.53 5.94
CA THR A 82 -8.19 9.71 5.91
C THR A 82 -9.32 10.47 5.24
N ILE A 83 -9.54 11.73 5.64
CA ILE A 83 -10.57 12.60 5.07
C ILE A 83 -10.32 12.84 3.58
N HIS A 84 -9.07 13.13 3.20
CA HIS A 84 -8.66 13.23 1.80
C HIS A 84 -9.03 11.97 1.01
N GLY A 85 -8.68 10.80 1.52
CA GLY A 85 -8.98 9.53 0.87
C GLY A 85 -10.48 9.24 0.75
N ILE A 86 -11.29 9.66 1.72
CA ILE A 86 -12.76 9.58 1.66
C ILE A 86 -13.30 10.51 0.57
N ALA A 87 -12.83 11.77 0.53
CA ALA A 87 -13.25 12.74 -0.47
C ALA A 87 -12.92 12.28 -1.91
N ILE A 88 -11.74 11.70 -2.14
CA ILE A 88 -11.36 11.10 -3.44
C ILE A 88 -12.27 9.92 -3.80
N ALA A 89 -12.64 9.08 -2.85
CA ALA A 89 -13.54 7.95 -3.12
C ALA A 89 -14.95 8.44 -3.48
N ILE A 90 -15.48 9.43 -2.76
CA ILE A 90 -16.75 10.09 -3.05
C ILE A 90 -16.70 10.75 -4.44
N GLN A 91 -15.61 11.45 -4.78
CA GLN A 91 -15.41 12.03 -6.11
C GLN A 91 -15.45 10.96 -7.21
N SER A 92 -14.79 9.81 -6.99
CA SER A 92 -14.82 8.68 -7.94
C SER A 92 -16.23 8.14 -8.14
N PHE A 93 -17.03 8.08 -7.07
CA PHE A 93 -18.43 7.67 -7.12
C PHE A 93 -19.27 8.65 -7.96
N PHE A 94 -19.19 9.95 -7.69
CA PHE A 94 -19.93 10.95 -8.46
C PHE A 94 -19.46 11.07 -9.92
N ASN A 95 -18.19 10.89 -10.21
CA ASN A 95 -17.68 10.83 -11.58
C ASN A 95 -18.25 9.62 -12.34
N TRP A 96 -18.43 8.50 -11.65
CA TRP A 96 -19.10 7.33 -12.25
C TRP A 96 -20.58 7.61 -12.53
N LEU A 97 -21.29 8.27 -11.62
CA LEU A 97 -22.70 8.65 -11.82
C LEU A 97 -22.89 9.54 -13.05
N VAL A 98 -21.98 10.48 -13.27
CA VAL A 98 -22.01 11.33 -14.47
C VAL A 98 -21.73 10.49 -15.73
N LYS A 99 -20.78 9.55 -15.66
CA LYS A 99 -20.46 8.67 -16.78
C LYS A 99 -21.59 7.73 -17.17
N GLU A 100 -22.37 7.28 -16.19
CA GLU A 100 -23.56 6.43 -16.40
C GLU A 100 -24.83 7.27 -16.70
N GLU A 101 -24.66 8.59 -16.91
CA GLU A 101 -25.77 9.54 -17.22
C GLU A 101 -26.86 9.63 -16.12
N LEU A 102 -26.52 9.18 -14.89
CA LEU A 102 -27.42 9.26 -13.73
C LEU A 102 -27.45 10.68 -13.12
N LEU A 103 -26.39 11.45 -13.34
CA LEU A 103 -26.27 12.87 -13.01
C LEU A 103 -25.74 13.64 -14.23
N LYS A 104 -26.28 14.86 -14.43
CA LYS A 104 -25.78 15.77 -15.47
C LYS A 104 -24.37 16.30 -15.11
N GLU A 105 -24.17 16.60 -13.85
CA GLU A 105 -22.93 17.19 -13.32
C GLU A 105 -22.62 16.66 -11.92
N SER A 106 -21.35 16.44 -11.64
CA SER A 106 -20.89 16.00 -10.32
C SER A 106 -20.93 17.15 -9.31
N PRO A 107 -21.63 17.01 -8.16
CA PRO A 107 -21.59 18.02 -7.09
C PRO A 107 -20.19 18.24 -6.53
N MET A 108 -19.28 17.26 -6.68
CA MET A 108 -17.89 17.35 -6.25
C MET A 108 -17.08 18.40 -7.03
N ARG A 109 -17.53 18.86 -8.21
CA ARG A 109 -16.83 19.94 -8.95
C ARG A 109 -16.72 21.24 -8.15
N LYS A 110 -17.70 21.50 -7.28
CA LYS A 110 -17.76 22.70 -6.43
C LYS A 110 -17.27 22.45 -4.99
N VAL A 111 -16.74 21.26 -4.71
CA VAL A 111 -16.23 20.89 -3.39
C VAL A 111 -14.71 20.83 -3.46
N ALA A 112 -14.01 21.65 -2.68
CA ALA A 112 -12.57 21.56 -2.53
C ALA A 112 -12.22 20.27 -1.75
N ILE A 113 -11.38 19.44 -2.34
CA ILE A 113 -10.89 18.25 -1.67
C ILE A 113 -9.90 18.67 -0.56
N PRO A 114 -10.15 18.27 0.70
CA PRO A 114 -9.24 18.58 1.80
C PRO A 114 -7.81 18.12 1.48
N LYS A 115 -6.84 18.99 1.70
CA LYS A 115 -5.43 18.63 1.48
C LYS A 115 -4.99 17.63 2.55
N ALA A 116 -4.29 16.60 2.12
CA ALA A 116 -3.64 15.68 3.04
C ALA A 116 -2.30 16.25 3.48
N ASP A 117 -2.00 16.18 4.78
CA ASP A 117 -0.68 16.51 5.28
C ASP A 117 0.34 15.53 4.73
N LYS A 118 1.34 16.04 4.03
CA LYS A 118 2.45 15.23 3.54
C LYS A 118 3.40 14.90 4.70
N LYS A 119 2.99 13.99 5.60
CA LYS A 119 3.90 13.48 6.62
C LYS A 119 4.90 12.55 5.94
N ILE A 120 6.16 12.96 5.93
CA ILE A 120 7.26 12.07 5.58
C ILE A 120 7.42 11.10 6.74
N LEU A 121 6.97 9.87 6.55
CA LEU A 121 7.12 8.85 7.59
C LEU A 121 8.58 8.38 7.61
N PRO A 122 9.23 8.30 8.78
CA PRO A 122 10.65 7.96 8.88
C PRO A 122 10.92 6.52 8.39
N ALA A 123 12.14 6.31 7.92
CA ALA A 123 12.72 4.97 7.74
C ALA A 123 13.33 4.50 9.08
N PHE A 124 13.68 3.23 9.19
CA PHE A 124 14.42 2.72 10.35
C PHE A 124 15.84 3.28 10.37
N THR A 125 16.32 3.62 11.56
CA THR A 125 17.73 3.91 11.81
C THR A 125 18.54 2.61 11.82
N GLN A 126 19.86 2.71 11.79
CA GLN A 126 20.74 1.53 11.93
C GLN A 126 20.56 0.86 13.30
N GLU A 127 20.26 1.64 14.33
CA GLU A 127 19.98 1.13 15.68
C GLU A 127 18.64 0.37 15.68
N ASP A 128 17.58 0.89 15.05
CA ASP A 128 16.31 0.19 14.91
C ASP A 128 16.46 -1.15 14.21
N ILE A 129 17.23 -1.19 13.11
CA ILE A 129 17.51 -2.43 12.37
C ILE A 129 18.21 -3.44 13.27
N THR A 130 19.19 -2.98 14.06
CA THR A 130 19.93 -3.85 14.98
C THR A 130 19.01 -4.39 16.08
N LYS A 131 18.14 -3.55 16.65
CA LYS A 131 17.13 -3.97 17.63
C LYS A 131 16.16 -4.98 17.05
N LEU A 132 15.66 -4.73 15.81
CA LEU A 132 14.76 -5.65 15.11
C LEU A 132 15.37 -7.04 14.97
N LEU A 133 16.60 -7.14 14.46
CA LEU A 133 17.28 -8.42 14.23
C LEU A 133 17.63 -9.15 15.53
N LYS A 134 18.06 -8.44 16.57
CA LYS A 134 18.41 -9.06 17.87
C LYS A 134 17.20 -9.58 18.66
N ASN A 135 16.00 -9.14 18.33
CA ASN A 135 14.80 -9.48 19.10
C ASN A 135 13.79 -10.36 18.33
N THR A 136 14.20 -10.94 17.21
CA THR A 136 13.47 -12.02 16.55
C THR A 136 13.56 -13.30 17.40
N ASN A 137 12.47 -14.06 17.43
CA ASN A 137 12.40 -15.26 18.27
C ASN A 137 12.56 -16.55 17.43
N THR A 138 12.39 -16.49 16.11
CA THR A 138 12.41 -17.65 15.21
C THR A 138 13.24 -17.36 13.96
N GLU A 139 13.78 -18.41 13.34
CA GLU A 139 14.50 -18.31 12.07
C GLU A 139 13.61 -17.71 10.95
N ARG A 140 12.31 -18.01 10.99
CA ARG A 140 11.31 -17.41 10.08
C ARG A 140 11.26 -15.89 10.22
N ASP A 141 11.13 -15.40 11.44
CA ASP A 141 10.92 -13.97 11.72
C ASP A 141 12.14 -13.15 11.31
N GLU A 142 13.34 -13.65 11.60
CA GLU A 142 14.59 -13.04 11.15
C GLU A 142 14.71 -13.07 9.63
N ALA A 143 14.36 -14.19 8.99
CA ALA A 143 14.35 -14.30 7.53
C ALA A 143 13.38 -13.30 6.88
N ILE A 144 12.18 -13.09 7.44
CA ILE A 144 11.22 -12.10 6.96
C ILE A 144 11.79 -10.68 7.05
N ILE A 145 12.41 -10.32 8.18
CA ILE A 145 12.99 -8.99 8.39
C ILE A 145 14.13 -8.74 7.41
N LEU A 146 15.07 -9.67 7.30
CA LEU A 146 16.19 -9.57 6.36
C LEU A 146 15.71 -9.48 4.91
N PHE A 147 14.74 -10.32 4.54
CA PHE A 147 14.18 -10.29 3.19
C PHE A 147 13.52 -8.94 2.85
N LEU A 148 12.74 -8.39 3.76
CA LEU A 148 12.08 -7.09 3.57
C LEU A 148 13.09 -5.94 3.45
N LEU A 149 14.16 -5.97 4.27
CA LEU A 149 15.25 -4.97 4.24
C LEU A 149 16.09 -5.05 2.97
N ASP A 150 16.30 -6.26 2.45
CA ASP A 150 17.22 -6.52 1.36
C ASP A 150 16.58 -6.38 -0.03
N SER A 151 15.30 -6.76 -0.15
CA SER A 151 14.57 -6.75 -1.42
C SER A 151 13.67 -5.53 -1.63
N GLY A 152 13.27 -4.85 -0.55
CA GLY A 152 12.27 -3.79 -0.59
C GLY A 152 10.90 -4.24 -1.12
N ALA A 153 10.59 -5.54 -1.06
CA ALA A 153 9.32 -6.10 -1.54
C ALA A 153 8.11 -5.54 -0.78
N ARG A 154 6.93 -5.49 -1.46
CA ARG A 154 5.66 -5.18 -0.79
C ARG A 154 5.20 -6.36 0.05
N ALA A 155 4.39 -6.10 1.09
CA ALA A 155 3.83 -7.18 1.93
C ALA A 155 3.15 -8.28 1.10
N THR A 156 2.31 -7.90 0.14
CA THR A 156 1.61 -8.85 -0.72
C THR A 156 2.55 -9.63 -1.64
N GLU A 157 3.65 -9.04 -2.07
CA GLU A 157 4.68 -9.68 -2.88
C GLU A 157 5.43 -10.71 -2.05
N LEU A 158 5.92 -10.34 -0.87
CA LEU A 158 6.53 -11.27 0.09
C LEU A 158 5.62 -12.48 0.32
N LEU A 159 4.36 -12.25 0.70
CA LEU A 159 3.40 -13.31 1.05
C LEU A 159 3.02 -14.20 -0.13
N ASN A 160 3.20 -13.72 -1.35
CA ASN A 160 2.91 -14.49 -2.56
C ASN A 160 4.08 -15.34 -3.05
N LEU A 161 5.28 -15.15 -2.53
CA LEU A 161 6.45 -15.93 -2.94
C LEU A 161 6.23 -17.42 -2.75
N THR A 162 6.70 -18.17 -3.74
CA THR A 162 6.76 -19.62 -3.73
C THR A 162 8.21 -20.11 -3.80
N GLY A 163 8.46 -21.38 -3.53
CA GLY A 163 9.82 -21.94 -3.59
C GLY A 163 10.50 -21.73 -4.94
N GLY A 164 9.74 -21.80 -6.04
CA GLY A 164 10.28 -21.57 -7.39
C GLY A 164 10.59 -20.11 -7.72
N ASP A 165 10.19 -19.17 -6.89
CA ASP A 165 10.46 -17.74 -7.12
C ASP A 165 11.84 -17.30 -6.60
N ILE A 166 12.51 -18.13 -5.79
CA ILE A 166 13.78 -17.78 -5.14
C ILE A 166 14.90 -18.72 -5.60
N ASP A 167 15.84 -18.17 -6.34
CA ASP A 167 17.09 -18.89 -6.63
C ASP A 167 18.09 -18.71 -5.45
N MET A 168 18.21 -19.74 -4.66
CA MET A 168 19.11 -19.75 -3.49
C MET A 168 20.59 -19.71 -3.85
N LYS A 169 20.99 -20.02 -5.09
CA LYS A 169 22.39 -19.98 -5.55
C LYS A 169 22.82 -18.55 -5.90
N THR A 170 22.00 -17.86 -6.68
CA THR A 170 22.31 -16.52 -7.19
C THR A 170 21.74 -15.39 -6.32
N GLY A 171 20.70 -15.66 -5.52
CA GLY A 171 19.96 -14.66 -4.77
C GLY A 171 18.93 -13.88 -5.61
N ILE A 172 18.64 -14.34 -6.81
CA ILE A 172 17.62 -13.79 -7.68
C ILE A 172 16.25 -14.17 -7.13
N VAL A 173 15.35 -13.21 -7.04
CA VAL A 173 13.97 -13.41 -6.62
C VAL A 173 13.04 -12.82 -7.66
N THR A 174 12.16 -13.66 -8.21
CA THR A 174 11.13 -13.26 -9.16
C THR A 174 9.88 -12.80 -8.43
N ILE A 175 9.57 -11.51 -8.51
CA ILE A 175 8.32 -10.95 -7.98
C ILE A 175 7.26 -11.02 -9.08
N ARG A 176 6.36 -11.99 -8.98
CA ARG A 176 5.25 -12.14 -9.92
C ARG A 176 4.17 -11.10 -9.60
N GLN A 177 3.83 -10.28 -10.58
CA GLN A 177 2.75 -9.31 -10.46
C GLN A 177 1.51 -9.86 -11.17
N GLY A 178 0.40 -10.02 -10.42
CA GLY A 178 -0.86 -10.50 -11.01
C GLY A 178 -1.38 -9.55 -12.08
N LYS A 179 -2.07 -10.12 -13.05
CA LYS A 179 -2.84 -9.58 -14.18
C LYS A 179 -2.54 -8.13 -14.61
N GLY A 180 -1.76 -7.97 -15.65
CA GLY A 180 -1.51 -6.69 -16.35
C GLY A 180 -0.24 -5.94 -15.94
N SER A 181 0.45 -6.34 -14.88
CA SER A 181 1.76 -5.80 -14.51
C SER A 181 2.87 -6.78 -14.85
N LYS A 182 4.00 -6.27 -15.34
CA LYS A 182 5.16 -7.11 -15.69
C LYS A 182 5.83 -7.64 -14.42
N ASP A 183 6.25 -8.91 -14.45
CA ASP A 183 7.10 -9.49 -13.41
C ASP A 183 8.40 -8.70 -13.31
N ARG A 184 8.95 -8.62 -12.10
CA ARG A 184 10.25 -7.98 -11.89
C ARG A 184 11.16 -8.84 -11.03
N ILE A 185 12.44 -8.62 -11.20
CA ILE A 185 13.49 -9.29 -10.43
C ILE A 185 13.92 -8.35 -9.30
N VAL A 186 14.09 -8.91 -8.11
CA VAL A 186 14.81 -8.31 -6.98
C VAL A 186 15.92 -9.25 -6.54
N TYR A 187 16.80 -8.78 -5.68
CA TYR A 187 17.96 -9.55 -5.24
C TYR A 187 17.99 -9.65 -3.72
N ILE A 188 18.51 -10.76 -3.20
CA ILE A 188 18.80 -10.95 -1.79
C ILE A 188 20.27 -11.36 -1.61
N GLY A 189 20.91 -10.76 -0.61
CA GLY A 189 22.32 -10.98 -0.31
C GLY A 189 22.59 -12.28 0.44
N ASN A 190 23.87 -12.52 0.71
CA ASN A 190 24.33 -13.75 1.36
C ASN A 190 23.74 -13.93 2.79
N LYS A 191 23.59 -12.85 3.56
CA LYS A 191 23.00 -12.92 4.90
C LYS A 191 21.55 -13.41 4.84
N THR A 192 20.76 -12.83 3.97
CA THR A 192 19.35 -13.19 3.78
C THR A 192 19.22 -14.63 3.29
N ARG A 193 20.06 -15.07 2.35
CA ARG A 193 20.08 -16.45 1.86
C ARG A 193 20.43 -17.47 2.97
N LYS A 194 21.46 -17.18 3.77
CA LYS A 194 21.84 -18.03 4.92
C LYS A 194 20.68 -18.16 5.92
N GLN A 195 20.00 -17.06 6.20
CA GLN A 195 18.87 -17.06 7.13
C GLN A 195 17.67 -17.82 6.56
N LEU A 196 17.39 -17.67 5.26
CA LEU A 196 16.37 -18.47 4.57
C LEU A 196 16.69 -19.97 4.63
N LEU A 197 17.94 -20.37 4.47
CA LEU A 197 18.35 -21.78 4.61
C LEU A 197 18.05 -22.30 6.01
N ARG A 198 18.34 -21.56 7.07
CA ARG A 198 18.02 -21.96 8.45
C ARG A 198 16.50 -22.13 8.61
N TYR A 199 15.75 -21.18 8.12
CA TYR A 199 14.29 -21.29 8.13
C TYR A 199 13.80 -22.53 7.34
N TYR A 200 14.40 -22.84 6.19
CA TYR A 200 14.07 -24.04 5.42
C TYR A 200 14.47 -25.34 6.13
N MET A 201 15.51 -25.32 6.94
CA MET A 201 15.90 -26.48 7.77
C MET A 201 14.81 -26.77 8.84
N GLU A 202 14.15 -25.75 9.37
CA GLU A 202 13.06 -25.93 10.35
C GLU A 202 11.75 -26.35 9.69
N ARG A 203 11.35 -25.67 8.63
CA ARG A 203 10.01 -25.87 8.02
C ARG A 203 9.98 -26.91 6.89
N GLY A 204 11.12 -27.36 6.41
CA GLY A 204 11.31 -28.05 5.13
C GLY A 204 11.46 -27.10 3.96
N THR A 205 12.25 -27.48 2.95
CA THR A 205 12.42 -26.70 1.72
C THR A 205 11.10 -26.63 0.94
N PRO A 206 10.59 -25.42 0.62
CA PRO A 206 9.34 -25.29 -0.11
C PRO A 206 9.47 -25.83 -1.52
N LYS A 207 8.45 -26.56 -1.96
CA LYS A 207 8.32 -26.99 -3.36
C LYS A 207 8.12 -25.78 -4.27
N GLU A 208 8.28 -25.96 -5.58
CA GLU A 208 8.20 -24.90 -6.58
C GLU A 208 6.94 -24.03 -6.44
N ASN A 209 5.77 -24.65 -6.25
CA ASN A 209 4.48 -23.96 -6.10
C ASN A 209 4.04 -23.74 -4.65
N GLU A 210 4.86 -24.11 -3.67
CA GLU A 210 4.53 -23.99 -2.25
C GLU A 210 4.92 -22.61 -1.73
N LYS A 211 4.06 -22.01 -0.90
CA LYS A 211 4.33 -20.72 -0.26
C LYS A 211 5.57 -20.76 0.62
N VAL A 212 6.45 -19.77 0.48
CA VAL A 212 7.67 -19.66 1.28
C VAL A 212 7.34 -19.41 2.75
N TRP A 213 6.44 -18.51 3.03
CA TRP A 213 6.18 -18.02 4.38
C TRP A 213 4.97 -18.70 5.01
N LEU A 214 5.18 -19.41 6.11
CA LEU A 214 4.13 -20.07 6.87
C LEU A 214 3.82 -19.37 8.19
N SER A 215 2.59 -19.53 8.66
CA SER A 215 2.19 -19.15 10.00
C SER A 215 2.84 -20.08 11.03
N GLU A 216 3.39 -19.51 12.10
CA GLU A 216 4.06 -20.27 13.17
C GLU A 216 3.11 -21.26 13.86
N THR A 217 1.87 -20.83 14.11
CA THR A 217 0.93 -21.62 14.91
C THR A 217 0.17 -22.66 14.10
N LYS A 218 -0.04 -22.44 12.80
CA LYS A 218 -0.95 -23.25 11.97
C LYS A 218 -0.27 -24.00 10.83
N GLY A 219 0.99 -23.72 10.53
CA GLY A 219 1.68 -24.27 9.35
C GLY A 219 1.03 -23.90 8.01
N THR A 220 0.02 -23.03 8.01
CA THR A 220 -0.66 -22.51 6.81
C THR A 220 0.07 -21.29 6.25
N PRO A 221 -0.15 -20.90 4.99
CA PRO A 221 0.47 -19.70 4.44
C PRO A 221 0.25 -18.46 5.32
N LEU A 222 1.31 -17.68 5.52
CA LEU A 222 1.27 -16.44 6.29
C LEU A 222 0.36 -15.42 5.60
N THR A 223 -0.55 -14.82 6.37
CA THR A 223 -1.50 -13.82 5.86
C THR A 223 -0.98 -12.39 6.07
N ASN A 224 -1.57 -11.42 5.35
CA ASN A 224 -1.23 -10.01 5.53
C ASN A 224 -1.51 -9.51 6.97
N THR A 225 -2.60 -9.99 7.56
CA THR A 225 -2.92 -9.71 8.97
C THR A 225 -1.87 -10.31 9.91
N GLY A 226 -1.46 -11.56 9.67
CA GLY A 226 -0.42 -12.24 10.46
C GLY A 226 0.92 -11.50 10.39
N LEU A 227 1.38 -11.14 9.19
CA LEU A 227 2.60 -10.35 9.00
C LEU A 227 2.52 -9.01 9.71
N SER A 228 1.42 -8.28 9.55
CA SER A 228 1.23 -6.97 10.19
C SER A 228 1.21 -7.06 11.71
N GLN A 229 0.55 -8.09 12.27
CA GLN A 229 0.51 -8.33 13.71
C GLN A 229 1.89 -8.71 14.26
N PHE A 230 2.62 -9.57 13.57
CA PHE A 230 4.00 -9.92 13.93
C PHE A 230 4.87 -8.68 14.02
N LEU A 231 4.95 -7.87 12.95
CA LEU A 231 5.78 -6.68 12.92
C LEU A 231 5.35 -5.64 13.97
N LYS A 232 4.05 -5.45 14.16
CA LYS A 232 3.53 -4.53 15.18
C LYS A 232 3.92 -4.98 16.60
N LYS A 233 3.77 -6.26 16.93
CA LYS A 233 4.13 -6.82 18.23
C LYS A 233 5.64 -6.68 18.49
N LEU A 234 6.46 -6.98 17.48
CA LEU A 234 7.91 -6.82 17.58
C LEU A 234 8.28 -5.35 17.81
N GLY A 235 7.72 -4.41 17.02
CA GLY A 235 7.98 -2.99 17.18
C GLY A 235 7.63 -2.46 18.57
N ILE A 236 6.49 -2.89 19.13
CA ILE A 236 6.08 -2.52 20.51
C ILE A 236 7.08 -3.07 21.53
N LYS A 237 7.48 -4.35 21.40
CA LYS A 237 8.42 -5.01 22.31
C LYS A 237 9.75 -4.27 22.45
N ILE A 238 10.23 -3.67 21.36
CA ILE A 238 11.56 -3.05 21.29
C ILE A 238 11.54 -1.51 21.18
N ASP A 239 10.37 -0.91 21.38
CA ASP A 239 10.11 0.54 21.23
C ASP A 239 10.55 1.11 19.87
N VAL A 240 10.31 0.37 18.79
CA VAL A 240 10.50 0.84 17.40
C VAL A 240 9.16 1.23 16.81
N LYS A 241 8.97 2.53 16.58
CA LYS A 241 7.71 3.10 16.05
C LYS A 241 7.50 2.72 14.58
N ASN A 242 6.22 2.62 14.20
CA ASN A 242 5.81 2.37 12.80
C ASN A 242 6.43 1.11 12.16
N CYS A 243 6.67 0.05 12.95
CA CYS A 243 7.17 -1.21 12.45
C CYS A 243 6.14 -1.87 11.51
N SER A 244 6.29 -1.65 10.22
CA SER A 244 5.36 -2.09 9.18
C SER A 244 6.10 -2.41 7.88
N PRO A 245 5.54 -3.26 6.99
CA PRO A 245 6.17 -3.58 5.72
C PRO A 245 6.53 -2.35 4.87
N HIS A 246 5.70 -1.30 4.95
CA HIS A 246 5.99 -0.05 4.25
C HIS A 246 7.21 0.69 4.80
N THR A 247 7.47 0.57 6.11
CA THR A 247 8.66 1.17 6.72
C THR A 247 9.91 0.42 6.29
N PHE A 248 9.88 -0.91 6.22
CA PHE A 248 10.98 -1.72 5.67
C PHE A 248 11.30 -1.31 4.23
N ARG A 249 10.28 -1.19 3.40
CA ARG A 249 10.45 -0.78 2.00
C ARG A 249 11.02 0.63 1.85
N ARG A 250 10.63 1.58 2.73
CA ARG A 250 11.24 2.92 2.78
C ARG A 250 12.69 2.87 3.21
N THR A 251 12.98 2.05 4.21
CA THR A 251 14.35 1.84 4.72
C THR A 251 15.26 1.28 3.62
N PHE A 252 14.79 0.28 2.88
CA PHE A 252 15.48 -0.23 1.70
C PHE A 252 15.76 0.89 0.69
N ALA A 253 14.74 1.67 0.32
CA ALA A 253 14.87 2.72 -0.67
C ALA A 253 15.88 3.80 -0.24
N LEU A 254 15.77 4.30 1.00
CA LEU A 254 16.63 5.35 1.52
C LEU A 254 18.08 4.87 1.65
N ASN A 255 18.30 3.68 2.21
CA ASN A 255 19.63 3.14 2.38
C ASN A 255 20.30 2.80 1.03
N SER A 256 19.53 2.30 0.05
CA SER A 256 20.05 2.06 -1.30
C SER A 256 20.53 3.35 -1.96
N LEU A 257 19.77 4.44 -1.85
CA LEU A 257 20.17 5.75 -2.36
C LEU A 257 21.40 6.30 -1.64
N ARG A 258 21.45 6.21 -0.29
CA ARG A 258 22.60 6.63 0.52
C ARG A 258 23.88 5.83 0.20
N ASN A 259 23.71 4.58 -0.17
CA ASN A 259 24.82 3.70 -0.60
C ASN A 259 25.17 3.89 -2.09
N GLY A 260 24.68 4.95 -2.76
CA GLY A 260 25.06 5.32 -4.13
C GLY A 260 24.27 4.62 -5.23
N MET A 261 23.18 3.88 -4.90
CA MET A 261 22.35 3.29 -5.95
C MET A 261 21.65 4.39 -6.75
N SER A 262 21.74 4.32 -8.09
CA SER A 262 20.99 5.22 -8.96
C SER A 262 19.49 5.12 -8.72
N ILE A 263 18.79 6.27 -8.70
CA ILE A 263 17.34 6.34 -8.56
C ILE A 263 16.61 5.55 -9.64
N TYR A 264 17.16 5.45 -10.85
CA TYR A 264 16.58 4.65 -11.94
C TYR A 264 16.70 3.14 -11.67
N HIS A 265 17.82 2.67 -11.11
CA HIS A 265 17.96 1.27 -10.68
C HIS A 265 16.99 0.96 -9.54
N LEU A 266 16.91 1.85 -8.54
CA LEU A 266 15.97 1.70 -7.44
C LEU A 266 14.51 1.67 -7.91
N GLN A 267 14.13 2.53 -8.87
CA GLN A 267 12.79 2.53 -9.47
C GLN A 267 12.44 1.16 -10.07
N ARG A 268 13.35 0.59 -10.84
CA ARG A 268 13.16 -0.74 -11.46
C ARG A 268 13.02 -1.84 -10.40
N LEU A 269 13.89 -1.88 -9.40
CA LEU A 269 13.85 -2.85 -8.30
C LEU A 269 12.55 -2.74 -7.51
N MET A 270 12.11 -1.52 -7.20
CA MET A 270 10.87 -1.31 -6.45
C MET A 270 9.61 -1.49 -7.30
N GLY A 271 9.69 -1.50 -8.63
CA GLY A 271 8.52 -1.58 -9.50
C GLY A 271 7.59 -0.38 -9.31
N HIS A 272 8.14 0.84 -9.29
CA HIS A 272 7.39 2.09 -9.32
C HIS A 272 7.26 2.57 -10.76
N GLU A 273 6.02 2.79 -11.22
CA GLU A 273 5.76 3.39 -12.53
C GLU A 273 6.13 4.88 -12.52
N ASP A 274 5.99 5.54 -11.35
CA ASP A 274 6.28 6.97 -11.19
C ASP A 274 7.47 7.21 -10.24
N ILE A 275 8.49 7.90 -10.74
CA ILE A 275 9.68 8.31 -10.00
C ILE A 275 9.35 9.35 -8.91
N THR A 276 8.21 10.04 -9.02
CA THR A 276 7.77 11.06 -8.06
C THR A 276 7.65 10.51 -6.64
N VAL A 277 7.27 9.23 -6.51
CA VAL A 277 7.22 8.54 -5.21
C VAL A 277 8.62 8.45 -4.59
N LEU A 278 9.66 8.24 -5.40
CA LEU A 278 11.04 8.13 -4.95
C LEU A 278 11.68 9.50 -4.65
N LYS A 279 11.22 10.58 -5.30
CA LYS A 279 11.70 11.94 -5.01
C LYS A 279 11.44 12.35 -3.55
N GLN A 280 10.42 11.78 -2.90
CA GLN A 280 10.17 12.01 -1.47
C GLN A 280 11.30 11.50 -0.57
N TYR A 281 12.04 10.48 -1.02
CA TYR A 281 13.20 9.95 -0.31
C TYR A 281 14.45 10.82 -0.54
N LEU A 282 14.58 11.43 -1.71
CA LEU A 282 15.68 12.38 -2.01
C LEU A 282 15.58 13.65 -1.17
N ALA A 283 14.38 14.15 -0.88
CA ALA A 283 14.18 15.32 0.00
C ALA A 283 14.69 15.10 1.44
N LEU A 284 14.87 13.83 1.87
CA LEU A 284 15.43 13.46 3.17
C LEU A 284 16.97 13.50 3.19
N SER A 285 17.62 13.61 2.03
CA SER A 285 19.07 13.50 1.87
C SER A 285 19.75 14.83 1.49
N GLN A 286 19.18 15.99 1.87
CA GLN A 286 19.81 17.28 1.58
C GLN A 286 21.23 17.43 2.17
N ASN A 287 21.55 16.70 3.24
CA ASN A 287 22.91 16.63 3.78
C ASN A 287 23.88 15.83 2.89
N ASP A 288 23.37 15.12 1.88
CA ASP A 288 24.18 14.26 1.00
C ASP A 288 24.71 15.00 -0.24
N LEU A 289 24.24 16.23 -0.54
CA LEU A 289 24.68 16.96 -1.72
C LEU A 289 26.17 17.32 -1.66
N GLN A 290 26.65 17.72 -0.49
CA GLN A 290 28.08 18.04 -0.31
C GLN A 290 28.92 16.75 -0.39
N ALA A 291 28.49 15.67 0.23
CA ALA A 291 29.15 14.37 0.13
C ALA A 291 29.14 13.83 -1.30
N ALA A 292 28.04 13.96 -2.01
CA ALA A 292 27.93 13.59 -3.42
C ALA A 292 28.86 14.45 -4.31
N HIS A 293 28.97 15.75 -4.03
CA HIS A 293 29.88 16.62 -4.76
C HIS A 293 31.36 16.22 -4.53
N VAL A 294 31.74 15.95 -3.27
CA VAL A 294 33.09 15.46 -2.95
C VAL A 294 33.37 14.11 -3.62
N GLN A 295 32.40 13.21 -3.68
CA GLN A 295 32.57 11.88 -4.27
C GLN A 295 32.58 11.87 -5.81
N HIS A 296 31.86 12.80 -6.44
CA HIS A 296 31.61 12.81 -7.90
C HIS A 296 32.05 14.12 -8.57
N GLY A 297 32.74 15.01 -7.85
CA GLY A 297 33.28 16.25 -8.39
C GLY A 297 34.28 15.94 -9.50
N VAL A 298 34.09 16.54 -10.67
CA VAL A 298 34.93 16.27 -11.87
C VAL A 298 36.39 16.67 -11.65
N VAL A 299 36.63 17.77 -10.95
CA VAL A 299 37.98 18.32 -10.76
C VAL A 299 38.77 17.53 -9.74
N ASP A 300 38.12 17.08 -8.66
CA ASP A 300 38.78 16.33 -7.59
C ASP A 300 39.03 14.84 -7.94
N ASN A 301 38.51 14.38 -9.08
CA ASN A 301 38.67 13.03 -9.60
C ASN A 301 39.49 13.00 -10.94
N LEU A 302 40.14 14.13 -11.31
CA LEU A 302 41.13 14.19 -12.38
C LEU A 302 42.50 13.78 -11.85
#